data_233decf03513cccdb2e2ec4eb912c67c
#
_entry.id   233decf03513cccdb2e2ec4eb912c67c
#
_cell.length_a   1.000
_cell.length_b   1.000
_cell.length_c   1.000
_cell.angle_alpha   90.00
_cell.angle_beta   90.00
_cell.angle_gamma   90.00
#
_symmetry.space_group_name_H-M   'P 1'
#
loop_
_entity.id
_entity.type
_entity.pdbx_description
1 polymer ?
#
loop_
_entity_poly.entity_id
_entity_poly.type
_entity_poly.pdbx_seq_one_letter_code
_entity_poly.pdbx_strand_id
1 'polypeptide(L)'
;MRMADTTKADEDPDIKRSGAKGCIWTAGIVSIALLLIVSSLLSYWVLRESNGRKLVNAQLEDLRNRGIPLDNASSLEWYQANTDPTDVRAWEEIFAATSSMEFLEWCRGIESFDPKAVGAGWTESGWIGEANERDLVAKTVDLRRRIHELARKKVPVQFLREFDSVNTLLPQAQQSRTVQRLLGSEFQVAFADRDSKACRESIEAGLDIPYLFRSDPWIVCHMISVAHRGVAMRNVRQAVAYDVLSKEDLEALLTRLASEPSAMERLPQMIRGERATVMEVMQNPSQYVDSLGGSGAQQALMTMLGRASSRDTYHLLQYYDDIEALDVSNIDRLVKQAAQIDDAIRLQISTAGVLEMNDWRITSVSLPSINAIVTALVRDVVQ
;
A
#
# COMPACT_ATOMS: atom_id res chain seq x y z
N MET A 1 96.44 -1.11 -27.22
CA MET A 1 96.76 -2.48 -26.82
C MET A 1 96.54 -2.60 -25.31
N ARG A 2 95.41 -3.12 -24.87
CA ARG A 2 95.17 -3.73 -23.52
C ARG A 2 93.85 -4.46 -23.56
N MET A 3 93.89 -5.75 -23.49
CA MET A 3 92.78 -6.67 -23.39
C MET A 3 92.05 -6.43 -22.02
N ALA A 4 90.77 -6.36 -22.03
CA ALA A 4 89.98 -6.47 -20.82
C ALA A 4 89.43 -7.89 -20.71
N ASP A 5 89.83 -8.52 -19.63
CA ASP A 5 89.49 -9.89 -19.19
C ASP A 5 88.09 -9.88 -18.70
N THR A 6 87.13 -10.61 -19.32
CA THR A 6 85.76 -10.82 -18.85
C THR A 6 85.76 -12.10 -18.04
N THR A 7 85.89 -11.98 -16.73
CA THR A 7 85.55 -13.05 -15.78
C THR A 7 84.04 -13.34 -15.83
N LYS A 8 83.66 -14.47 -16.44
CA LYS A 8 82.33 -15.07 -16.27
C LYS A 8 82.20 -15.52 -14.80
N ALA A 9 81.32 -14.88 -14.07
CA ALA A 9 80.87 -15.40 -12.83
C ALA A 9 80.03 -16.67 -13.07
N ASP A 10 80.55 -17.82 -12.62
CA ASP A 10 79.81 -19.06 -12.58
C ASP A 10 78.63 -18.88 -11.56
N GLU A 11 77.41 -18.67 -12.07
CA GLU A 11 76.23 -18.71 -11.26
C GLU A 11 75.95 -20.15 -10.81
N ASP A 12 76.10 -20.37 -9.53
CA ASP A 12 75.85 -21.65 -8.86
C ASP A 12 74.42 -22.11 -9.11
N PRO A 13 74.18 -23.23 -9.84
CA PRO A 13 72.83 -23.71 -10.18
C PRO A 13 72.00 -24.16 -8.96
N ASP A 14 72.59 -24.39 -7.79
CA ASP A 14 71.89 -24.84 -6.61
C ASP A 14 71.15 -23.73 -5.88
N ILE A 15 71.59 -22.46 -6.03
CA ILE A 15 70.85 -21.30 -5.43
C ILE A 15 69.50 -21.06 -6.15
N LYS A 16 69.44 -21.28 -7.46
CA LYS A 16 68.19 -21.12 -8.23
C LYS A 16 67.16 -22.23 -7.89
N ARG A 17 67.58 -23.45 -7.58
CA ARG A 17 66.66 -24.55 -7.21
C ARG A 17 66.07 -24.42 -5.80
N SER A 18 66.77 -23.82 -4.86
CA SER A 18 66.27 -23.57 -3.50
C SER A 18 65.15 -22.50 -3.45
N GLY A 19 65.26 -21.42 -4.24
CA GLY A 19 64.24 -20.35 -4.33
C GLY A 19 62.93 -20.81 -4.96
N ALA A 20 63.00 -21.66 -6.00
CA ALA A 20 61.80 -22.18 -6.64
C ALA A 20 60.99 -23.13 -5.76
N LYS A 21 61.64 -23.98 -4.96
CA LYS A 21 60.97 -24.88 -3.98
C LYS A 21 60.27 -24.09 -2.88
N GLY A 22 60.88 -23.02 -2.36
CA GLY A 22 60.27 -22.16 -1.33
C GLY A 22 59.04 -21.43 -1.86
N CYS A 23 59.06 -20.96 -3.11
CA CYS A 23 57.94 -20.26 -3.73
C CYS A 23 56.72 -21.21 -3.98
N ILE A 24 56.95 -22.45 -4.36
CA ILE A 24 55.89 -23.45 -4.57
C ILE A 24 55.22 -23.83 -3.22
N TRP A 25 56.00 -23.97 -2.14
CA TRP A 25 55.47 -24.27 -0.83
C TRP A 25 54.62 -23.12 -0.25
N THR A 26 55.07 -21.88 -0.37
CA THR A 26 54.29 -20.70 0.06
C THR A 26 52.99 -20.52 -0.74
N ALA A 27 53.04 -20.71 -2.06
CA ALA A 27 51.86 -20.68 -2.93
C ALA A 27 50.87 -21.79 -2.52
N GLY A 28 51.34 -22.99 -2.21
CA GLY A 28 50.50 -24.09 -1.73
C GLY A 28 49.79 -23.79 -0.40
N ILE A 29 50.51 -23.24 0.59
CA ILE A 29 49.94 -22.87 1.88
C ILE A 29 48.91 -21.75 1.74
N VAL A 30 49.18 -20.72 0.93
CA VAL A 30 48.23 -19.63 0.65
C VAL A 30 46.96 -20.15 -0.02
N SER A 31 47.10 -21.07 -1.00
CA SER A 31 45.97 -21.69 -1.68
C SER A 31 45.09 -22.52 -0.75
N ILE A 32 45.69 -23.31 0.14
CA ILE A 32 44.95 -24.08 1.16
C ILE A 32 44.25 -23.14 2.15
N ALA A 33 44.93 -22.10 2.62
CA ALA A 33 44.31 -21.10 3.51
C ALA A 33 43.10 -20.40 2.86
N LEU A 34 43.24 -20.03 1.58
CA LEU A 34 42.18 -19.40 0.82
C LEU A 34 40.97 -20.36 0.64
N LEU A 35 41.24 -21.63 0.33
CA LEU A 35 40.20 -22.66 0.21
C LEU A 35 39.47 -22.88 1.54
N LEU A 36 40.18 -22.88 2.67
CA LEU A 36 39.57 -23.01 4.00
C LEU A 36 38.70 -21.80 4.33
N ILE A 37 39.17 -20.59 4.00
CA ILE A 37 38.36 -19.37 4.20
C ILE A 37 37.09 -19.41 3.35
N VAL A 38 37.19 -19.71 2.05
CA VAL A 38 36.06 -19.82 1.14
C VAL A 38 35.09 -20.90 1.59
N SER A 39 35.60 -22.06 1.97
CA SER A 39 34.79 -23.18 2.47
C SER A 39 34.06 -22.83 3.78
N SER A 40 34.74 -22.10 4.69
CA SER A 40 34.13 -21.63 5.93
C SER A 40 33.05 -20.59 5.68
N LEU A 41 33.27 -19.65 4.76
CA LEU A 41 32.27 -18.64 4.37
C LEU A 41 31.06 -19.30 3.69
N LEU A 42 31.28 -20.27 2.80
CA LEU A 42 30.18 -21.02 2.17
C LEU A 42 29.39 -21.84 3.21
N SER A 43 30.07 -22.51 4.12
CA SER A 43 29.42 -23.29 5.18
C SER A 43 28.61 -22.38 6.10
N TYR A 44 29.18 -21.24 6.50
CA TYR A 44 28.45 -20.23 7.27
C TYR A 44 27.20 -19.72 6.54
N TRP A 45 27.32 -19.41 5.24
CA TRP A 45 26.20 -18.94 4.43
C TRP A 45 25.10 -20.01 4.29
N VAL A 46 25.47 -21.27 4.03
CA VAL A 46 24.50 -22.39 3.95
C VAL A 46 23.77 -22.63 5.26
N LEU A 47 24.49 -22.62 6.39
CA LEU A 47 23.90 -22.79 7.72
C LEU A 47 22.97 -21.63 8.07
N ARG A 48 23.37 -20.41 7.77
CA ARG A 48 22.59 -19.20 7.98
C ARG A 48 21.29 -19.24 7.18
N GLU A 49 21.36 -19.58 5.90
CA GLU A 49 20.18 -19.70 5.03
C GLU A 49 19.24 -20.82 5.47
N SER A 50 19.80 -21.98 5.87
CA SER A 50 19.02 -23.10 6.41
C SER A 50 18.26 -22.74 7.67
N ASN A 51 18.90 -22.01 8.61
CA ASN A 51 18.25 -21.54 9.83
C ASN A 51 17.19 -20.46 9.51
N GLY A 52 17.46 -19.55 8.59
CA GLY A 52 16.49 -18.56 8.11
C GLY A 52 15.24 -19.22 7.57
N ARG A 53 15.39 -20.24 6.70
CA ARG A 53 14.25 -21.02 6.17
C ARG A 53 13.40 -21.69 7.23
N LYS A 54 14.02 -22.23 8.28
CA LYS A 54 13.26 -22.81 9.40
C LYS A 54 12.41 -21.76 10.12
N LEU A 55 12.95 -20.56 10.36
CA LEU A 55 12.23 -19.47 10.98
C LEU A 55 11.07 -18.99 10.11
N VAL A 56 11.31 -18.80 8.81
CA VAL A 56 10.26 -18.41 7.85
C VAL A 56 9.16 -19.46 7.84
N ASN A 57 9.50 -20.75 7.68
CA ASN A 57 8.50 -21.81 7.61
C ASN A 57 7.66 -21.88 8.89
N ALA A 58 8.27 -21.76 10.06
CA ALA A 58 7.55 -21.75 11.32
C ALA A 58 6.57 -20.56 11.42
N GLN A 59 6.98 -19.40 10.98
CA GLN A 59 6.12 -18.21 10.97
C GLN A 59 5.01 -18.29 9.93
N LEU A 60 5.29 -18.81 8.73
CA LEU A 60 4.27 -19.04 7.71
C LEU A 60 3.23 -20.08 8.17
N GLU A 61 3.66 -21.10 8.90
CA GLU A 61 2.75 -22.09 9.49
C GLU A 61 1.87 -21.44 10.58
N ASP A 62 2.44 -20.63 11.46
CA ASP A 62 1.67 -19.86 12.45
C ASP A 62 0.62 -18.96 11.79
N LEU A 63 1.02 -18.20 10.78
CA LEU A 63 0.12 -17.32 10.03
C LEU A 63 -1.02 -18.09 9.36
N ARG A 64 -0.74 -19.26 8.76
CA ARG A 64 -1.78 -20.15 8.19
C ARG A 64 -2.74 -20.65 9.27
N ASN A 65 -2.23 -21.06 10.42
CA ASN A 65 -3.04 -21.53 11.54
C ASN A 65 -3.95 -20.41 12.10
N ARG A 66 -3.53 -19.15 11.97
CA ARG A 66 -4.33 -17.97 12.31
C ARG A 66 -5.30 -17.57 11.19
N GLY A 67 -5.34 -18.27 10.07
CA GLY A 67 -6.19 -17.95 8.91
C GLY A 67 -5.78 -16.67 8.18
N ILE A 68 -4.52 -16.26 8.26
CA ILE A 68 -4.00 -15.06 7.61
C ILE A 68 -3.60 -15.41 6.18
N PRO A 69 -4.07 -14.68 5.16
CA PRO A 69 -3.72 -14.93 3.77
C PRO A 69 -2.23 -14.67 3.50
N LEU A 70 -1.61 -15.51 2.67
CA LEU A 70 -0.18 -15.46 2.37
C LEU A 70 0.14 -15.45 0.86
N ASP A 71 -0.88 -15.58 0.02
CA ASP A 71 -0.78 -15.64 -1.44
C ASP A 71 -2.08 -15.18 -2.08
N ASN A 72 -2.12 -15.13 -3.41
CA ASN A 72 -3.30 -14.71 -4.16
C ASN A 72 -4.51 -15.63 -3.90
N ALA A 73 -4.30 -16.95 -3.82
CA ALA A 73 -5.38 -17.90 -3.63
C ALA A 73 -6.05 -17.76 -2.25
N SER A 74 -5.23 -17.74 -1.19
CA SER A 74 -5.74 -17.56 0.18
C SER A 74 -6.33 -16.14 0.40
N SER A 75 -5.84 -15.14 -0.31
CA SER A 75 -6.43 -13.79 -0.31
C SER A 75 -7.81 -13.77 -0.95
N LEU A 76 -8.00 -14.49 -2.06
CA LEU A 76 -9.29 -14.61 -2.72
C LEU A 76 -10.29 -15.36 -1.83
N GLU A 77 -9.90 -16.48 -1.23
CA GLU A 77 -10.73 -17.25 -0.30
C GLU A 77 -11.14 -16.39 0.89
N TRP A 78 -10.19 -15.67 1.48
CA TRP A 78 -10.46 -14.76 2.59
C TRP A 78 -11.43 -13.63 2.19
N TYR A 79 -11.25 -13.01 1.02
CA TYR A 79 -12.13 -11.98 0.49
C TYR A 79 -13.55 -12.53 0.27
N GLN A 80 -13.69 -13.71 -0.32
CA GLN A 80 -14.97 -14.36 -0.54
C GLN A 80 -15.70 -14.72 0.76
N ALA A 81 -14.95 -15.11 1.78
CA ALA A 81 -15.52 -15.45 3.10
C ALA A 81 -15.97 -14.21 3.89
N ASN A 82 -15.40 -13.01 3.62
CA ASN A 82 -15.62 -11.81 4.42
C ASN A 82 -16.44 -10.72 3.69
N THR A 83 -16.91 -10.98 2.47
CA THR A 83 -17.74 -10.05 1.70
C THR A 83 -19.05 -10.71 1.28
N ASP A 84 -20.11 -9.91 1.27
CA ASP A 84 -21.41 -10.35 0.78
C ASP A 84 -21.50 -10.15 -0.73
N PRO A 85 -21.85 -11.17 -1.52
CA PRO A 85 -22.07 -11.04 -2.96
C PRO A 85 -23.37 -10.32 -3.33
N THR A 86 -24.18 -9.90 -2.34
CA THR A 86 -25.38 -9.13 -2.59
C THR A 86 -25.05 -7.74 -3.16
N ASP A 87 -26.00 -7.22 -3.92
CA ASP A 87 -25.91 -5.87 -4.51
C ASP A 87 -24.78 -5.63 -5.54
N VAL A 88 -23.89 -6.63 -5.81
CA VAL A 88 -22.80 -6.51 -6.81
C VAL A 88 -23.33 -5.96 -8.12
N ARG A 89 -24.33 -6.62 -8.69
CA ARG A 89 -24.92 -6.22 -9.97
C ARG A 89 -25.50 -4.80 -9.94
N ALA A 90 -26.15 -4.42 -8.85
CA ALA A 90 -26.74 -3.09 -8.72
C ALA A 90 -25.67 -2.01 -8.69
N TRP A 91 -24.52 -2.26 -8.02
CA TRP A 91 -23.38 -1.34 -8.04
C TRP A 91 -22.65 -1.33 -9.38
N GLU A 92 -22.52 -2.48 -10.05
CA GLU A 92 -21.94 -2.54 -11.40
C GLU A 92 -22.77 -1.75 -12.42
N GLU A 93 -24.10 -1.78 -12.31
CA GLU A 93 -24.99 -0.95 -13.14
C GLU A 93 -24.81 0.55 -12.86
N ILE A 94 -24.61 0.95 -11.57
CA ILE A 94 -24.29 2.34 -11.21
C ILE A 94 -22.94 2.76 -11.80
N PHE A 95 -21.92 1.92 -11.67
CA PHE A 95 -20.59 2.20 -12.19
C PHE A 95 -20.59 2.26 -13.73
N ALA A 96 -21.34 1.39 -14.39
CA ALA A 96 -21.52 1.45 -15.84
C ALA A 96 -22.23 2.74 -16.26
N ALA A 97 -23.28 3.14 -15.56
CA ALA A 97 -23.99 4.39 -15.82
C ALA A 97 -23.07 5.61 -15.65
N THR A 98 -22.31 5.68 -14.56
CA THR A 98 -21.37 6.80 -14.29
C THR A 98 -20.10 6.77 -15.15
N SER A 99 -19.87 5.71 -15.89
CA SER A 99 -18.78 5.58 -16.88
C SER A 99 -19.26 5.69 -18.33
N SER A 100 -20.57 5.88 -18.55
CA SER A 100 -21.14 5.99 -19.89
C SER A 100 -20.69 7.28 -20.58
N MET A 101 -20.61 7.25 -21.92
CA MET A 101 -20.30 8.45 -22.71
C MET A 101 -21.29 9.56 -22.47
N GLU A 102 -22.57 9.23 -22.31
CA GLU A 102 -23.62 10.18 -22.00
C GLU A 102 -23.41 10.91 -20.68
N PHE A 103 -23.08 10.15 -19.62
CA PHE A 103 -22.76 10.74 -18.31
C PHE A 103 -21.50 11.62 -18.38
N LEU A 104 -20.45 11.16 -19.07
CA LEU A 104 -19.22 11.94 -19.25
C LEU A 104 -19.45 13.23 -20.01
N GLU A 105 -20.37 13.24 -21.00
CA GLU A 105 -20.79 14.48 -21.68
C GLU A 105 -21.49 15.43 -20.71
N TRP A 106 -22.37 14.95 -19.84
CA TRP A 106 -23.03 15.79 -18.83
C TRP A 106 -22.03 16.38 -17.82
N CYS A 107 -20.94 15.68 -17.53
CA CYS A 107 -19.88 16.15 -16.63
C CYS A 107 -18.92 17.16 -17.29
N ARG A 108 -19.02 17.36 -18.62
CA ARG A 108 -18.11 18.25 -19.34
C ARG A 108 -18.32 19.70 -18.90
N GLY A 109 -17.21 20.34 -18.51
CA GLY A 109 -17.22 21.73 -18.02
C GLY A 109 -17.65 21.88 -16.56
N ILE A 110 -17.82 20.77 -15.82
CA ILE A 110 -18.02 20.79 -14.38
C ILE A 110 -16.67 20.61 -13.72
N GLU A 111 -16.22 21.62 -12.95
CA GLU A 111 -14.89 21.63 -12.34
C GLU A 111 -14.67 20.46 -11.38
N SER A 112 -15.70 20.01 -10.63
CA SER A 112 -15.59 18.88 -9.70
C SER A 112 -15.19 17.56 -10.39
N PHE A 113 -15.40 17.46 -11.70
CA PHE A 113 -15.01 16.31 -12.54
C PHE A 113 -13.68 16.53 -13.27
N ASP A 114 -13.11 17.74 -13.24
CA ASP A 114 -11.76 17.98 -13.76
C ASP A 114 -10.72 17.55 -12.71
N PRO A 115 -9.85 16.57 -13.01
CA PRO A 115 -8.80 16.16 -12.08
C PRO A 115 -7.76 17.26 -11.78
N LYS A 116 -7.73 18.32 -12.56
CA LYS A 116 -6.84 19.48 -12.38
C LYS A 116 -7.47 20.61 -11.57
N ALA A 117 -8.80 20.57 -11.38
CA ALA A 117 -9.47 21.62 -10.62
C ALA A 117 -9.23 21.44 -9.13
N VAL A 118 -8.68 22.47 -8.51
CA VAL A 118 -8.48 22.55 -7.06
C VAL A 118 -9.49 23.54 -6.50
N GLY A 119 -10.42 23.07 -5.65
CA GLY A 119 -11.36 23.95 -4.96
C GLY A 119 -12.63 24.29 -5.74
N ALA A 120 -13.07 23.38 -6.61
CA ALA A 120 -14.34 23.50 -7.31
C ALA A 120 -15.54 23.58 -6.34
N GLY A 121 -16.51 24.38 -6.66
CA GLY A 121 -17.77 24.55 -5.95
C GLY A 121 -18.11 25.98 -5.61
N TRP A 122 -19.11 26.15 -4.75
CA TRP A 122 -19.57 27.47 -4.31
C TRP A 122 -18.48 28.22 -3.51
N THR A 123 -18.26 29.48 -3.86
CA THR A 123 -17.38 30.39 -3.12
C THR A 123 -18.12 31.71 -2.86
N GLU A 124 -17.63 32.54 -1.93
CA GLU A 124 -18.20 33.87 -1.68
C GLU A 124 -18.18 34.78 -2.91
N SER A 125 -17.29 34.55 -3.86
CA SER A 125 -17.19 35.27 -5.12
C SER A 125 -18.14 34.75 -6.22
N GLY A 126 -18.90 33.71 -5.96
CA GLY A 126 -19.83 33.09 -6.89
C GLY A 126 -19.54 31.61 -7.12
N TRP A 127 -20.41 30.98 -7.88
CA TRP A 127 -20.32 29.58 -8.23
C TRP A 127 -20.15 29.41 -9.75
N ILE A 128 -18.91 29.20 -10.17
CA ILE A 128 -18.59 28.97 -11.57
C ILE A 128 -19.09 27.56 -11.95
N GLY A 129 -19.92 27.46 -12.97
CA GLY A 129 -20.47 26.17 -13.43
C GLY A 129 -21.78 25.76 -12.76
N GLU A 130 -22.42 26.60 -11.96
CA GLU A 130 -23.72 26.33 -11.32
C GLU A 130 -24.75 25.72 -12.29
N ALA A 131 -24.93 26.33 -13.45
CA ALA A 131 -25.93 25.85 -14.42
C ALA A 131 -25.64 24.41 -14.87
N ASN A 132 -24.38 24.07 -15.10
CA ASN A 132 -23.97 22.72 -15.53
C ASN A 132 -24.16 21.70 -14.38
N GLU A 133 -23.84 22.08 -13.13
CA GLU A 133 -24.06 21.19 -11.99
C GLU A 133 -25.54 20.98 -11.70
N ARG A 134 -26.38 22.01 -11.81
CA ARG A 134 -27.84 21.89 -11.69
C ARG A 134 -28.42 20.99 -12.79
N ASP A 135 -27.94 21.12 -14.01
CA ASP A 135 -28.37 20.28 -15.14
C ASP A 135 -27.94 18.82 -14.92
N LEU A 136 -26.70 18.55 -14.46
CA LEU A 136 -26.25 17.22 -14.09
C LEU A 136 -27.12 16.60 -13.01
N VAL A 137 -27.38 17.34 -11.93
CA VAL A 137 -28.21 16.89 -10.82
C VAL A 137 -29.64 16.61 -11.30
N ALA A 138 -30.21 17.45 -12.18
CA ALA A 138 -31.55 17.24 -12.75
C ALA A 138 -31.61 15.97 -13.62
N LYS A 139 -30.59 15.72 -14.46
CA LYS A 139 -30.52 14.55 -15.35
C LYS A 139 -30.27 13.23 -14.61
N THR A 140 -29.68 13.27 -13.42
CA THR A 140 -29.25 12.08 -12.68
C THR A 140 -30.14 11.72 -11.48
N VAL A 141 -31.37 12.22 -11.41
CA VAL A 141 -32.30 12.01 -10.26
C VAL A 141 -32.45 10.53 -9.94
N ASP A 142 -32.77 9.67 -10.90
CA ASP A 142 -32.96 8.24 -10.67
C ASP A 142 -31.66 7.52 -10.30
N LEU A 143 -30.56 7.90 -10.92
CA LEU A 143 -29.25 7.35 -10.61
C LEU A 143 -28.84 7.69 -9.17
N ARG A 144 -29.00 8.95 -8.74
CA ARG A 144 -28.69 9.40 -7.39
C ARG A 144 -29.58 8.71 -6.35
N ARG A 145 -30.89 8.60 -6.61
CA ARG A 145 -31.81 7.85 -5.74
C ARG A 145 -31.32 6.41 -5.52
N ARG A 146 -30.92 5.70 -6.59
CA ARG A 146 -30.37 4.35 -6.48
C ARG A 146 -29.06 4.31 -5.69
N ILE A 147 -28.19 5.29 -5.87
CA ILE A 147 -26.94 5.41 -5.09
C ILE A 147 -27.27 5.55 -3.59
N HIS A 148 -28.18 6.46 -3.22
CA HIS A 148 -28.61 6.66 -1.84
C HIS A 148 -29.21 5.38 -1.23
N GLU A 149 -30.07 4.68 -1.97
CA GLU A 149 -30.72 3.45 -1.51
C GLU A 149 -29.68 2.34 -1.24
N LEU A 150 -28.71 2.17 -2.12
CA LEU A 150 -27.67 1.14 -1.97
C LEU A 150 -26.64 1.52 -0.90
N ALA A 151 -26.19 2.76 -0.88
CA ALA A 151 -25.19 3.25 0.09
C ALA A 151 -25.68 3.11 1.52
N ARG A 152 -26.95 3.43 1.80
CA ARG A 152 -27.59 3.30 3.13
C ARG A 152 -27.54 1.91 3.73
N LYS A 153 -27.39 0.86 2.91
CA LYS A 153 -27.27 -0.51 3.40
C LYS A 153 -25.98 -0.74 4.18
N LYS A 154 -24.92 0.03 3.89
CA LYS A 154 -23.61 -0.04 4.57
C LYS A 154 -22.99 -1.43 4.56
N VAL A 155 -23.23 -2.17 3.50
CA VAL A 155 -22.75 -3.54 3.32
C VAL A 155 -21.52 -3.52 2.43
N PRO A 156 -20.43 -4.22 2.81
CA PRO A 156 -19.32 -4.45 1.90
C PRO A 156 -19.79 -5.26 0.70
N VAL A 157 -19.27 -4.94 -0.48
CA VAL A 157 -19.67 -5.60 -1.72
C VAL A 157 -18.55 -6.45 -2.26
N GLN A 158 -18.83 -7.73 -2.54
CA GLN A 158 -17.89 -8.64 -3.16
C GLN A 158 -17.83 -8.42 -4.68
N PHE A 159 -16.95 -7.53 -5.11
CA PHE A 159 -16.72 -7.36 -6.56
C PHE A 159 -15.93 -8.54 -7.12
N LEU A 160 -16.33 -9.01 -8.30
CA LEU A 160 -15.56 -10.04 -9.01
C LEU A 160 -14.21 -9.47 -9.42
N ARG A 161 -13.13 -10.10 -8.97
CA ARG A 161 -11.75 -9.68 -9.20
C ARG A 161 -10.84 -10.88 -9.39
N GLU A 162 -9.87 -10.70 -10.24
CA GLU A 162 -8.71 -11.59 -10.27
C GLU A 162 -7.69 -11.08 -9.26
N PHE A 163 -7.24 -11.96 -8.38
CA PHE A 163 -6.19 -11.65 -7.42
C PHE A 163 -4.85 -11.98 -8.08
N ASP A 164 -4.15 -10.94 -8.49
CA ASP A 164 -2.84 -11.02 -9.14
C ASP A 164 -1.85 -10.06 -8.46
N SER A 165 -1.80 -10.13 -7.14
CA SER A 165 -0.88 -9.34 -6.32
C SER A 165 -0.87 -7.84 -6.76
N VAL A 166 0.30 -7.31 -7.11
CA VAL A 166 0.49 -5.91 -7.55
C VAL A 166 -0.25 -5.56 -8.86
N ASN A 167 -0.65 -6.53 -9.64
CA ASN A 167 -1.39 -6.33 -10.89
C ASN A 167 -2.90 -6.36 -10.70
N THR A 168 -3.39 -6.63 -9.49
CA THR A 168 -4.82 -6.66 -9.20
C THR A 168 -5.48 -5.35 -9.61
N LEU A 169 -6.37 -5.42 -10.60
CA LEU A 169 -7.11 -4.25 -11.07
C LEU A 169 -8.25 -3.92 -10.11
N LEU A 170 -8.38 -2.66 -9.78
CA LEU A 170 -9.39 -2.13 -8.87
C LEU A 170 -10.26 -1.06 -9.56
N PRO A 171 -10.95 -1.40 -10.68
CA PRO A 171 -11.73 -0.41 -11.45
C PRO A 171 -12.84 0.21 -10.61
N GLN A 172 -13.48 -0.57 -9.74
CA GLN A 172 -14.56 -0.11 -8.86
C GLN A 172 -14.09 0.98 -7.89
N ALA A 173 -12.84 0.90 -7.44
CA ALA A 173 -12.24 1.91 -6.58
C ALA A 173 -12.09 3.26 -7.30
N GLN A 174 -11.79 3.26 -8.60
CA GLN A 174 -11.77 4.48 -9.41
C GLN A 174 -13.17 4.98 -9.73
N GLN A 175 -14.08 4.09 -10.08
CA GLN A 175 -15.48 4.41 -10.40
C GLN A 175 -16.21 5.01 -9.21
N SER A 176 -15.93 4.55 -7.98
CA SER A 176 -16.50 5.12 -6.76
C SER A 176 -16.15 6.60 -6.56
N ARG A 177 -14.99 7.06 -7.08
CA ARG A 177 -14.65 8.49 -7.07
C ARG A 177 -15.60 9.31 -7.92
N THR A 178 -16.06 8.78 -9.05
CA THR A 178 -17.06 9.43 -9.92
C THR A 178 -18.40 9.53 -9.20
N VAL A 179 -18.80 8.45 -8.51
CA VAL A 179 -20.00 8.46 -7.65
C VAL A 179 -19.91 9.52 -6.56
N GLN A 180 -18.75 9.58 -5.86
CA GLN A 180 -18.51 10.57 -4.81
C GLN A 180 -18.56 12.02 -5.33
N ARG A 181 -18.06 12.27 -6.56
CA ARG A 181 -18.16 13.58 -7.21
C ARG A 181 -19.61 13.95 -7.54
N LEU A 182 -20.41 12.99 -8.02
CA LEU A 182 -21.82 13.20 -8.29
C LEU A 182 -22.59 13.57 -7.02
N LEU A 183 -22.33 12.90 -5.89
CA LEU A 183 -22.87 13.26 -4.58
C LEU A 183 -22.36 14.64 -4.12
N GLY A 184 -21.12 15.00 -4.48
CA GLY A 184 -20.59 16.34 -4.25
C GLY A 184 -21.35 17.42 -5.01
N SER A 185 -21.68 17.20 -6.28
CA SER A 185 -22.50 18.13 -7.07
C SER A 185 -23.94 18.23 -6.51
N GLU A 186 -24.53 17.12 -6.07
CA GLU A 186 -25.81 17.12 -5.37
C GLU A 186 -25.78 17.99 -4.11
N PHE A 187 -24.75 17.81 -3.29
CA PHE A 187 -24.52 18.64 -2.12
C PHE A 187 -24.40 20.13 -2.48
N GLN A 188 -23.62 20.49 -3.51
CA GLN A 188 -23.43 21.90 -3.89
C GLN A 188 -24.76 22.54 -4.32
N VAL A 189 -25.60 21.84 -5.07
CA VAL A 189 -26.95 22.33 -5.46
C VAL A 189 -27.81 22.52 -4.22
N ALA A 190 -27.91 21.50 -3.35
CA ALA A 190 -28.69 21.57 -2.12
C ALA A 190 -28.20 22.71 -1.20
N PHE A 191 -26.88 22.88 -1.10
CA PHE A 191 -26.23 23.93 -0.32
C PHE A 191 -26.60 25.33 -0.84
N ALA A 192 -26.54 25.55 -2.16
CA ALA A 192 -26.94 26.81 -2.80
C ALA A 192 -28.43 27.12 -2.59
N ASP A 193 -29.28 26.10 -2.61
CA ASP A 193 -30.72 26.21 -2.39
C ASP A 193 -31.10 26.29 -0.89
N ARG A 194 -30.11 26.19 0.01
CA ARG A 194 -30.30 26.14 1.47
C ARG A 194 -31.25 25.01 1.91
N ASP A 195 -31.25 23.91 1.17
CA ASP A 195 -32.02 22.71 1.52
C ASP A 195 -31.23 21.86 2.54
N SER A 196 -31.49 22.10 3.81
CA SER A 196 -30.84 21.41 4.93
C SER A 196 -30.91 19.89 4.82
N LYS A 197 -32.12 19.37 4.52
CA LYS A 197 -32.37 17.94 4.41
C LYS A 197 -31.59 17.31 3.27
N ALA A 198 -31.62 17.90 2.07
CA ALA A 198 -30.89 17.40 0.92
C ALA A 198 -29.36 17.48 1.15
N CYS A 199 -28.86 18.54 1.79
CA CYS A 199 -27.47 18.63 2.21
C CYS A 199 -27.06 17.46 3.11
N ARG A 200 -27.86 17.19 4.17
CA ARG A 200 -27.61 16.07 5.07
C ARG A 200 -27.62 14.73 4.34
N GLU A 201 -28.64 14.48 3.51
CA GLU A 201 -28.77 13.21 2.79
C GLU A 201 -27.58 12.96 1.83
N SER A 202 -27.10 13.98 1.12
CA SER A 202 -25.92 13.88 0.25
C SER A 202 -24.63 13.60 1.04
N ILE A 203 -24.46 14.25 2.20
CA ILE A 203 -23.34 14.02 3.12
C ILE A 203 -23.38 12.57 3.63
N GLU A 204 -24.52 12.10 4.12
CA GLU A 204 -24.70 10.75 4.63
C GLU A 204 -24.37 9.70 3.55
N ALA A 205 -24.88 9.87 2.33
CA ALA A 205 -24.53 8.99 1.22
C ALA A 205 -23.04 8.98 0.93
N GLY A 206 -22.38 10.15 0.92
CA GLY A 206 -20.93 10.26 0.76
C GLY A 206 -20.12 9.55 1.85
N LEU A 207 -20.63 9.56 3.12
CA LEU A 207 -20.05 8.80 4.23
C LEU A 207 -20.29 7.29 4.11
N ASP A 208 -21.33 6.88 3.37
CA ASP A 208 -21.69 5.47 3.20
C ASP A 208 -20.92 4.79 2.05
N ILE A 209 -20.50 5.50 1.01
CA ILE A 209 -19.70 4.95 -0.11
C ILE A 209 -18.47 4.15 0.34
N PRO A 210 -17.68 4.57 1.34
CA PRO A 210 -16.55 3.80 1.86
C PRO A 210 -16.86 2.38 2.29
N TYR A 211 -18.12 2.08 2.67
CA TYR A 211 -18.51 0.74 3.08
C TYR A 211 -18.40 -0.30 1.97
N LEU A 212 -18.49 0.10 0.71
CA LEU A 212 -18.33 -0.78 -0.45
C LEU A 212 -17.02 -1.58 -0.38
N PHE A 213 -15.96 -0.95 0.12
CA PHE A 213 -14.61 -1.51 0.14
C PHE A 213 -14.18 -1.96 1.53
N ARG A 214 -15.11 -2.09 2.47
CA ARG A 214 -14.78 -2.38 3.87
C ARG A 214 -14.08 -3.73 4.05
N SER A 215 -14.36 -4.70 3.19
CA SER A 215 -13.74 -6.01 3.22
C SER A 215 -12.55 -6.15 2.26
N ASP A 216 -12.22 -5.10 1.50
CA ASP A 216 -11.08 -5.17 0.59
C ASP A 216 -9.76 -5.19 1.39
N PRO A 217 -8.86 -6.12 1.07
CA PRO A 217 -7.62 -6.29 1.83
C PRO A 217 -6.51 -5.31 1.42
N TRP A 218 -6.73 -4.47 0.39
CA TRP A 218 -5.70 -3.59 -0.14
C TRP A 218 -5.71 -2.21 0.51
N ILE A 219 -4.51 -1.72 0.83
CA ILE A 219 -4.30 -0.38 1.36
C ILE A 219 -4.86 0.70 0.44
N VAL A 220 -4.79 0.50 -0.88
CA VAL A 220 -5.33 1.43 -1.88
C VAL A 220 -6.84 1.62 -1.74
N CYS A 221 -7.61 0.55 -1.50
CA CYS A 221 -9.05 0.62 -1.27
C CYS A 221 -9.36 1.38 0.02
N HIS A 222 -8.54 1.19 1.04
CA HIS A 222 -8.68 1.94 2.28
C HIS A 222 -8.36 3.43 2.09
N MET A 223 -7.26 3.77 1.42
CA MET A 223 -6.91 5.16 1.11
C MET A 223 -8.01 5.88 0.33
N ILE A 224 -8.65 5.19 -0.63
CA ILE A 224 -9.80 5.72 -1.36
C ILE A 224 -10.99 5.92 -0.43
N SER A 225 -11.25 4.99 0.49
CA SER A 225 -12.30 5.12 1.50
C SER A 225 -12.07 6.34 2.42
N VAL A 226 -10.83 6.56 2.86
CA VAL A 226 -10.43 7.75 3.64
C VAL A 226 -10.62 9.03 2.83
N ALA A 227 -10.22 9.04 1.56
CA ALA A 227 -10.43 10.19 0.66
C ALA A 227 -11.91 10.52 0.47
N HIS A 228 -12.78 9.51 0.33
CA HIS A 228 -14.24 9.72 0.26
C HIS A 228 -14.80 10.34 1.55
N ARG A 229 -14.37 9.84 2.71
CA ARG A 229 -14.74 10.46 4.00
C ARG A 229 -14.26 11.90 4.09
N GLY A 230 -13.04 12.19 3.66
CA GLY A 230 -12.49 13.55 3.62
C GLY A 230 -13.34 14.49 2.78
N VAL A 231 -13.87 14.03 1.63
CA VAL A 231 -14.80 14.82 0.81
C VAL A 231 -16.11 15.08 1.56
N ALA A 232 -16.73 14.04 2.15
CA ALA A 232 -17.97 14.19 2.91
C ALA A 232 -17.79 15.13 4.12
N MET A 233 -16.67 15.03 4.86
CA MET A 233 -16.35 15.90 5.98
C MET A 233 -16.11 17.36 5.57
N ARG A 234 -15.57 17.60 4.39
CA ARG A 234 -15.49 18.95 3.82
C ARG A 234 -16.88 19.54 3.60
N ASN A 235 -17.81 18.75 3.06
CA ASN A 235 -19.19 19.17 2.88
C ASN A 235 -19.88 19.47 4.22
N VAL A 236 -19.63 18.67 5.27
CA VAL A 236 -20.10 18.97 6.64
C VAL A 236 -19.60 20.34 7.10
N ARG A 237 -18.28 20.58 7.01
CA ARG A 237 -17.69 21.85 7.43
C ARG A 237 -18.28 23.04 6.67
N GLN A 238 -18.48 22.90 5.36
CA GLN A 238 -19.07 23.94 4.53
C GLN A 238 -20.51 24.20 4.99
N ALA A 239 -21.33 23.18 5.17
CA ALA A 239 -22.73 23.33 5.60
C ALA A 239 -22.86 23.97 6.99
N VAL A 240 -21.96 23.63 7.92
CA VAL A 240 -21.90 24.23 9.27
C VAL A 240 -21.40 25.68 9.20
N ALA A 241 -20.32 25.96 8.44
CA ALA A 241 -19.75 27.29 8.37
C ALA A 241 -20.70 28.35 7.80
N TYR A 242 -21.66 27.93 6.96
CA TYR A 242 -22.64 28.81 6.33
C TYR A 242 -24.05 28.69 6.92
N ASP A 243 -24.19 27.96 8.02
CA ASP A 243 -25.47 27.80 8.75
C ASP A 243 -26.61 27.31 7.83
N VAL A 244 -26.34 26.28 7.03
CA VAL A 244 -27.31 25.71 6.10
C VAL A 244 -28.11 24.56 6.75
N LEU A 245 -27.50 23.85 7.70
CA LEU A 245 -28.14 22.72 8.37
C LEU A 245 -29.11 23.19 9.44
N SER A 246 -30.32 22.62 9.46
CA SER A 246 -31.22 22.77 10.59
C SER A 246 -30.60 22.14 11.83
N LYS A 247 -31.12 22.53 13.02
CA LYS A 247 -30.66 21.95 14.29
C LYS A 247 -30.84 20.43 14.30
N GLU A 248 -31.97 19.97 13.82
CA GLU A 248 -32.37 18.55 13.77
C GLU A 248 -31.45 17.76 12.82
N ASP A 249 -31.10 18.33 11.63
CA ASP A 249 -30.22 17.70 10.68
C ASP A 249 -28.77 17.67 11.18
N LEU A 250 -28.35 18.72 11.90
CA LEU A 250 -27.03 18.78 12.52
C LEU A 250 -26.89 17.72 13.64
N GLU A 251 -27.90 17.59 14.51
CA GLU A 251 -27.92 16.59 15.58
C GLU A 251 -27.92 15.16 15.00
N ALA A 252 -28.67 14.92 13.91
CA ALA A 252 -28.66 13.64 13.21
C ALA A 252 -27.25 13.31 12.64
N LEU A 253 -26.61 14.29 11.99
CA LEU A 253 -25.24 14.13 11.46
C LEU A 253 -24.23 13.88 12.58
N LEU A 254 -24.28 14.62 13.68
CA LEU A 254 -23.38 14.41 14.82
C LEU A 254 -23.55 13.01 15.41
N THR A 255 -24.78 12.54 15.58
CA THR A 255 -25.07 11.18 16.03
C THR A 255 -24.50 10.13 15.06
N ARG A 256 -24.67 10.38 13.76
CA ARG A 256 -24.14 9.53 12.70
C ARG A 256 -22.61 9.46 12.75
N LEU A 257 -21.93 10.60 12.84
CA LEU A 257 -20.47 10.68 12.89
C LEU A 257 -19.91 10.04 14.17
N ALA A 258 -20.57 10.22 15.31
CA ALA A 258 -20.17 9.58 16.56
C ALA A 258 -20.29 8.04 16.52
N SER A 259 -21.17 7.51 15.68
CA SER A 259 -21.36 6.07 15.49
C SER A 259 -20.45 5.45 14.43
N GLU A 260 -19.68 6.26 13.69
CA GLU A 260 -18.78 5.74 12.66
C GLU A 260 -17.60 5.00 13.27
N PRO A 261 -17.29 3.79 12.80
CA PRO A 261 -16.08 3.10 13.20
C PRO A 261 -14.84 3.87 12.75
N SER A 262 -13.81 3.85 13.58
CA SER A 262 -12.54 4.47 13.24
C SER A 262 -11.97 3.89 11.94
N ALA A 263 -11.44 4.75 11.07
CA ALA A 263 -10.72 4.31 9.89
C ALA A 263 -9.53 3.40 10.26
N MET A 264 -8.95 3.60 11.46
CA MET A 264 -7.82 2.82 11.97
C MET A 264 -8.19 1.38 12.35
N GLU A 265 -9.45 1.07 12.68
CA GLU A 265 -9.88 -0.29 13.02
C GLU A 265 -9.60 -1.30 11.90
N ARG A 266 -9.44 -0.82 10.67
CA ARG A 266 -9.16 -1.64 9.49
C ARG A 266 -7.67 -1.83 9.21
N LEU A 267 -6.80 -1.14 9.92
CA LEU A 267 -5.35 -1.25 9.70
C LEU A 267 -4.84 -2.70 9.75
N PRO A 268 -5.23 -3.54 10.73
CA PRO A 268 -4.80 -4.93 10.75
C PRO A 268 -5.22 -5.72 9.51
N GLN A 269 -6.44 -5.51 9.02
CA GLN A 269 -6.94 -6.17 7.81
C GLN A 269 -6.15 -5.79 6.57
N MET A 270 -5.85 -4.50 6.40
CA MET A 270 -5.04 -4.00 5.29
C MET A 270 -3.63 -4.58 5.31
N ILE A 271 -3.03 -4.64 6.49
CA ILE A 271 -1.69 -5.19 6.68
C ILE A 271 -1.64 -6.67 6.30
N ARG A 272 -2.68 -7.43 6.58
CA ARG A 272 -2.81 -8.84 6.13
C ARG A 272 -2.82 -8.94 4.60
N GLY A 273 -3.57 -8.09 3.93
CA GLY A 273 -3.63 -8.07 2.47
C GLY A 273 -2.31 -7.64 1.81
N GLU A 274 -1.68 -6.60 2.34
CA GLU A 274 -0.37 -6.15 1.86
C GLU A 274 0.71 -7.21 2.09
N ARG A 275 0.69 -7.89 3.25
CA ARG A 275 1.57 -9.03 3.53
C ARG A 275 1.41 -10.12 2.47
N ALA A 276 0.18 -10.52 2.16
CA ALA A 276 -0.10 -11.54 1.16
C ALA A 276 0.42 -11.13 -0.23
N THR A 277 0.19 -9.87 -0.61
CA THR A 277 0.68 -9.29 -1.87
C THR A 277 2.21 -9.37 -1.97
N VAL A 278 2.92 -8.94 -0.93
CA VAL A 278 4.38 -8.95 -0.91
C VAL A 278 4.93 -10.38 -0.88
N MET A 279 4.30 -11.27 -0.10
CA MET A 279 4.72 -12.67 -0.03
C MET A 279 4.55 -13.41 -1.36
N GLU A 280 3.45 -13.15 -2.08
CA GLU A 280 3.24 -13.68 -3.44
C GLU A 280 4.36 -13.22 -4.40
N VAL A 281 4.67 -11.91 -4.40
CA VAL A 281 5.75 -11.35 -5.23
C VAL A 281 7.12 -11.95 -4.87
N MET A 282 7.38 -12.17 -3.58
CA MET A 282 8.65 -12.77 -3.14
C MET A 282 8.78 -14.24 -3.52
N GLN A 283 7.67 -14.98 -3.54
CA GLN A 283 7.65 -16.38 -3.95
C GLN A 283 7.75 -16.54 -5.47
N ASN A 284 7.16 -15.60 -6.23
CA ASN A 284 7.05 -15.66 -7.69
C ASN A 284 7.60 -14.40 -8.39
N PRO A 285 8.82 -13.95 -8.09
CA PRO A 285 9.33 -12.64 -8.55
C PRO A 285 9.39 -12.51 -10.07
N SER A 286 9.63 -13.62 -10.80
CA SER A 286 9.70 -13.62 -12.26
C SER A 286 8.37 -13.29 -12.94
N GLN A 287 7.25 -13.60 -12.30
CA GLN A 287 5.92 -13.32 -12.81
C GLN A 287 5.63 -11.82 -12.85
N TYR A 288 6.23 -11.06 -11.96
CA TYR A 288 5.92 -9.63 -11.75
C TYR A 288 6.95 -8.67 -12.35
N VAL A 289 8.10 -9.17 -12.84
CA VAL A 289 9.16 -8.32 -13.44
C VAL A 289 8.65 -7.51 -14.63
N ASP A 290 7.89 -8.14 -15.51
CA ASP A 290 7.43 -7.51 -16.76
C ASP A 290 6.23 -6.57 -16.53
N SER A 291 5.40 -6.84 -15.53
CA SER A 291 4.18 -6.07 -15.24
C SER A 291 4.46 -4.73 -14.56
N LEU A 292 5.56 -4.60 -13.84
CA LEU A 292 5.93 -3.35 -13.16
C LEU A 292 6.56 -2.30 -14.09
N GLY A 293 6.52 -2.56 -15.39
CA GLY A 293 6.72 -1.57 -16.46
C GLY A 293 7.99 -0.76 -16.36
N GLY A 294 9.13 -1.36 -16.74
CA GLY A 294 10.22 -0.67 -17.43
C GLY A 294 10.97 0.51 -16.80
N SER A 295 10.64 0.99 -15.61
CA SER A 295 11.54 1.94 -14.95
C SER A 295 12.68 1.19 -14.26
N GLY A 296 13.93 1.63 -14.47
CA GLY A 296 15.11 0.98 -13.89
C GLY A 296 15.04 0.77 -12.37
N ALA A 297 14.28 1.62 -11.65
CA ALA A 297 14.04 1.49 -10.23
C ALA A 297 13.12 0.30 -9.87
N GLN A 298 12.05 0.08 -10.64
CA GLN A 298 11.14 -1.04 -10.44
C GLN A 298 11.81 -2.38 -10.78
N GLN A 299 12.57 -2.41 -11.86
CA GLN A 299 13.35 -3.58 -12.26
C GLN A 299 14.44 -3.92 -11.23
N ALA A 300 15.09 -2.90 -10.64
CA ALA A 300 16.02 -3.07 -9.54
C ALA A 300 15.33 -3.62 -8.29
N LEU A 301 14.14 -3.11 -7.93
CA LEU A 301 13.35 -3.60 -6.81
C LEU A 301 13.00 -5.08 -6.99
N MET A 302 12.48 -5.48 -8.15
CA MET A 302 12.12 -6.88 -8.42
C MET A 302 13.32 -7.82 -8.42
N THR A 303 14.46 -7.36 -8.94
CA THR A 303 15.72 -8.12 -8.86
C THR A 303 16.19 -8.29 -7.42
N MET A 304 15.95 -7.30 -6.57
CA MET A 304 16.23 -7.37 -5.13
C MET A 304 15.27 -8.35 -4.41
N LEU A 305 13.98 -8.29 -4.68
CA LEU A 305 12.98 -9.19 -4.11
C LEU A 305 13.28 -10.65 -4.46
N GLY A 306 13.61 -10.94 -5.72
CA GLY A 306 13.98 -12.29 -6.17
C GLY A 306 15.30 -12.81 -5.59
N ARG A 307 16.09 -11.96 -4.90
CA ARG A 307 17.34 -12.31 -4.22
C ARG A 307 17.25 -12.20 -2.70
N ALA A 308 16.04 -12.09 -2.16
CA ALA A 308 15.82 -12.03 -0.74
C ALA A 308 16.40 -13.27 -0.04
N SER A 309 17.14 -13.06 1.04
CA SER A 309 17.52 -14.16 1.91
C SER A 309 16.31 -14.62 2.72
N SER A 310 16.35 -15.86 3.21
CA SER A 310 15.30 -16.33 4.12
C SER A 310 15.22 -15.48 5.39
N ARG A 311 16.30 -14.84 5.80
CA ARG A 311 16.29 -13.90 6.94
C ARG A 311 15.60 -12.60 6.62
N ASP A 312 15.81 -12.03 5.44
CA ASP A 312 15.06 -10.86 4.96
C ASP A 312 13.55 -11.13 4.98
N THR A 313 13.15 -12.29 4.46
CA THR A 313 11.74 -12.72 4.48
C THR A 313 11.21 -12.82 5.90
N TYR A 314 11.99 -13.38 6.82
CA TYR A 314 11.61 -13.50 8.23
C TYR A 314 11.43 -12.13 8.89
N HIS A 315 12.37 -11.20 8.69
CA HIS A 315 12.27 -9.83 9.22
C HIS A 315 11.07 -9.08 8.64
N LEU A 316 10.79 -9.26 7.37
CA LEU A 316 9.62 -8.68 6.73
C LEU A 316 8.32 -9.21 7.35
N LEU A 317 8.22 -10.51 7.58
CA LEU A 317 7.05 -11.11 8.23
C LEU A 317 6.88 -10.57 9.66
N GLN A 318 7.99 -10.46 10.42
CA GLN A 318 7.95 -9.87 11.77
C GLN A 318 7.49 -8.41 11.74
N TYR A 319 7.98 -7.62 10.79
CA TYR A 319 7.53 -6.25 10.60
C TYR A 319 6.01 -6.15 10.41
N TYR A 320 5.43 -7.02 9.58
CA TYR A 320 3.99 -7.05 9.41
C TYR A 320 3.24 -7.49 10.68
N ASP A 321 3.79 -8.42 11.46
CA ASP A 321 3.20 -8.80 12.75
C ASP A 321 3.24 -7.65 13.76
N ASP A 322 4.34 -6.91 13.82
CA ASP A 322 4.48 -5.74 14.69
C ASP A 322 3.47 -4.65 14.34
N ILE A 323 3.24 -4.41 13.04
CA ILE A 323 2.23 -3.44 12.58
C ILE A 323 0.81 -3.95 12.88
N GLU A 324 0.54 -5.22 12.67
CA GLU A 324 -0.76 -5.82 12.96
C GLU A 324 -1.10 -5.75 14.46
N ALA A 325 -0.09 -5.76 15.32
CA ALA A 325 -0.22 -5.66 16.78
C ALA A 325 -0.40 -4.23 17.31
N LEU A 326 -0.40 -3.21 16.44
CA LEU A 326 -0.57 -1.81 16.85
C LEU A 326 -1.92 -1.59 17.54
N ASP A 327 -1.91 -0.81 18.61
CA ASP A 327 -3.13 -0.41 19.33
C ASP A 327 -3.87 0.70 18.56
N VAL A 328 -4.78 0.27 17.69
CA VAL A 328 -5.60 1.17 16.85
C VAL A 328 -6.72 1.88 17.61
N SER A 329 -6.93 1.56 18.89
CA SER A 329 -7.99 2.16 19.72
C SER A 329 -7.63 3.57 20.21
N ASN A 330 -6.33 3.91 20.22
CA ASN A 330 -5.83 5.18 20.72
C ASN A 330 -4.82 5.79 19.72
N ILE A 331 -5.19 6.92 19.12
CA ILE A 331 -4.40 7.58 18.06
C ILE A 331 -3.01 7.97 18.54
N ASP A 332 -2.88 8.56 19.74
CA ASP A 332 -1.57 9.00 20.26
C ASP A 332 -0.65 7.81 20.50
N ARG A 333 -1.22 6.71 21.01
CA ARG A 333 -0.48 5.47 21.22
C ARG A 333 -0.08 4.84 19.90
N LEU A 334 -0.99 4.80 18.93
CA LEU A 334 -0.75 4.29 17.57
C LEU A 334 0.41 5.02 16.89
N VAL A 335 0.40 6.36 16.87
CA VAL A 335 1.47 7.18 16.28
C VAL A 335 2.80 6.91 16.97
N LYS A 336 2.80 6.84 18.31
CA LYS A 336 4.01 6.56 19.09
C LYS A 336 4.58 5.16 18.81
N GLN A 337 3.73 4.15 18.75
CA GLN A 337 4.14 2.77 18.45
C GLN A 337 4.64 2.65 17.00
N ALA A 338 3.98 3.27 16.02
CA ALA A 338 4.43 3.29 14.64
C ALA A 338 5.84 3.93 14.51
N ALA A 339 6.08 5.04 15.20
CA ALA A 339 7.40 5.66 15.24
C ALA A 339 8.46 4.74 15.88
N GLN A 340 8.11 4.01 16.95
CA GLN A 340 9.01 3.06 17.60
C GLN A 340 9.40 1.89 16.67
N ILE A 341 8.46 1.38 15.89
CA ILE A 341 8.73 0.32 14.89
C ILE A 341 9.73 0.84 13.84
N ASP A 342 9.48 2.02 13.28
CA ASP A 342 10.37 2.62 12.27
C ASP A 342 11.78 2.87 12.84
N ASP A 343 11.89 3.37 14.07
CA ASP A 343 13.17 3.62 14.73
C ASP A 343 13.90 2.32 15.04
N ALA A 344 13.21 1.27 15.48
CA ALA A 344 13.79 -0.03 15.72
C ALA A 344 14.38 -0.64 14.44
N ILE A 345 13.65 -0.55 13.32
CA ILE A 345 14.14 -1.00 12.01
C ILE A 345 15.37 -0.20 11.58
N ARG A 346 15.32 1.13 11.66
CA ARG A 346 16.47 1.99 11.31
C ARG A 346 17.69 1.68 12.15
N LEU A 347 17.50 1.43 13.45
CA LEU A 347 18.58 1.04 14.35
C LEU A 347 19.18 -0.31 13.93
N GLN A 348 18.34 -1.31 13.65
CA GLN A 348 18.80 -2.62 13.20
C GLN A 348 19.56 -2.53 11.88
N ILE A 349 19.06 -1.77 10.88
CA ILE A 349 19.76 -1.53 9.63
C ILE A 349 21.11 -0.83 9.86
N SER A 350 21.16 0.19 10.72
CA SER A 350 22.38 0.97 10.98
C SER A 350 23.43 0.20 11.78
N THR A 351 23.02 -0.79 12.58
CA THR A 351 23.91 -1.61 13.41
C THR A 351 24.28 -2.94 12.75
N ALA A 352 23.63 -3.29 11.64
CA ALA A 352 23.91 -4.49 10.88
C ALA A 352 25.37 -4.47 10.38
N GLY A 353 26.13 -5.53 10.66
CA GLY A 353 27.46 -5.72 10.08
C GLY A 353 27.40 -5.95 8.57
N VAL A 354 28.54 -5.85 7.88
CA VAL A 354 28.63 -6.02 6.40
C VAL A 354 27.95 -7.31 5.90
N LEU A 355 28.02 -8.39 6.68
CA LEU A 355 27.38 -9.67 6.36
C LEU A 355 25.87 -9.67 6.65
N GLU A 356 25.40 -8.79 7.51
CA GLU A 356 24.00 -8.67 7.93
C GLU A 356 23.23 -7.60 7.15
N MET A 357 23.92 -6.61 6.56
CA MET A 357 23.30 -5.57 5.75
C MET A 357 22.46 -6.14 4.59
N ASN A 358 22.82 -7.32 4.08
CA ASN A 358 22.07 -7.97 3.02
C ASN A 358 20.70 -8.50 3.49
N ASP A 359 20.53 -8.79 4.78
CA ASP A 359 19.29 -9.31 5.36
C ASP A 359 18.20 -8.23 5.52
N TRP A 360 18.61 -6.96 5.45
CA TRP A 360 17.72 -5.80 5.61
C TRP A 360 17.47 -5.04 4.31
N ARG A 361 17.97 -5.54 3.16
CA ARG A 361 17.88 -4.85 1.86
C ARG A 361 16.43 -4.61 1.44
N ILE A 362 15.57 -5.61 1.60
CA ILE A 362 14.16 -5.51 1.22
C ILE A 362 13.41 -4.62 2.20
N THR A 363 13.60 -4.86 3.49
CA THR A 363 12.94 -4.09 4.55
C THR A 363 13.26 -2.59 4.46
N SER A 364 14.52 -2.25 4.08
CA SER A 364 14.94 -0.84 3.98
C SER A 364 14.45 -0.10 2.72
N VAL A 365 14.16 -0.82 1.63
CA VAL A 365 13.85 -0.22 0.32
C VAL A 365 12.38 -0.37 -0.06
N SER A 366 11.72 -1.45 0.40
CA SER A 366 10.40 -1.83 -0.09
C SER A 366 9.26 -1.36 0.82
N LEU A 367 9.53 -1.03 2.08
CA LEU A 367 8.49 -0.66 3.01
C LEU A 367 8.43 0.85 3.19
N PRO A 368 7.30 1.48 2.88
CA PRO A 368 7.07 2.85 3.29
C PRO A 368 7.09 2.90 4.82
N SER A 369 7.64 3.98 5.38
CA SER A 369 7.60 4.22 6.83
C SER A 369 6.17 4.06 7.34
N ILE A 370 5.96 3.13 8.27
CA ILE A 370 4.64 2.94 8.89
C ILE A 370 4.19 4.21 9.61
N ASN A 371 5.15 4.94 10.19
CA ASN A 371 4.85 6.23 10.80
C ASN A 371 4.33 7.24 9.77
N ALA A 372 4.86 7.25 8.53
CA ALA A 372 4.34 8.10 7.47
C ALA A 372 2.92 7.71 7.06
N ILE A 373 2.63 6.40 6.93
CA ILE A 373 1.29 5.89 6.63
C ILE A 373 0.32 6.25 7.75
N VAL A 374 0.67 5.93 8.99
CA VAL A 374 -0.17 6.21 10.18
C VAL A 374 -0.39 7.72 10.33
N THR A 375 0.65 8.53 10.14
CA THR A 375 0.54 10.00 10.22
C THR A 375 -0.38 10.56 9.13
N ALA A 376 -0.28 10.04 7.90
CA ALA A 376 -1.18 10.44 6.83
C ALA A 376 -2.64 10.07 7.14
N LEU A 377 -2.89 8.83 7.59
CA LEU A 377 -4.23 8.36 7.97
C LEU A 377 -4.81 9.13 9.18
N VAL A 378 -3.97 9.43 10.18
CA VAL A 378 -4.38 10.20 11.37
C VAL A 378 -4.68 11.65 11.00
N ARG A 379 -3.87 12.28 10.14
CA ARG A 379 -4.08 13.64 9.69
C ARG A 379 -5.45 13.82 9.03
N ASP A 380 -5.87 12.84 8.22
CA ASP A 380 -7.17 12.87 7.55
C ASP A 380 -8.35 12.63 8.52
N VAL A 381 -8.09 12.01 9.67
CA VAL A 381 -9.11 11.78 10.72
C VAL A 381 -9.26 12.98 11.64
N VAL A 382 -8.16 13.72 11.90
CA VAL A 382 -8.14 14.86 12.85
C VAL A 382 -8.48 16.20 12.17
N GLN A 383 -8.32 16.30 10.85
CA GLN A 383 -8.75 17.43 10.05
C GLN A 383 -10.23 17.37 9.69
#